data_94d7ed8d609e3515c0d058eeea8b4941
#
_entry.id   94d7ed8d609e3515c0d058eeea8b4941
#
_cell.length_a   1.000
_cell.length_b   1.000
_cell.length_c   1.000
_cell.angle_alpha   90.00
_cell.angle_beta   90.00
_cell.angle_gamma   90.00
#
_symmetry.space_group_name_H-M   'P 1'
#
loop_
_entity.id
_entity.type
_entity.pdbx_description
1 polymer ?
#
loop_
_entity_poly.entity_id
_entity_poly.type
_entity_poly.pdbx_seq_one_letter_code
_entity_poly.pdbx_strand_id
1 'polypeptide(L)'
;MPSRFAAAVALALLAGCGPRYQTFTSYAPPQDDAGRQCLAQCLGSRQLCRQGAQVHTQQCRLGAQTQAQIENIRRLAEYQLELVRSHRKGRKAPERPGTVSPDYGRCNGEAAAAERQCGVDHDLCYQNCGGQVTYTTHCVANCEG
;
A
#
# COMPACT_ATOMS: atom_id res chain seq x y z
N MET A 1 20.02 -38.93 1.06
CA MET A 1 20.54 -37.55 1.29
C MET A 1 19.42 -36.56 1.68
N PRO A 2 18.62 -36.82 2.73
CA PRO A 2 17.52 -35.91 3.12
C PRO A 2 17.90 -34.86 4.19
N SER A 3 19.11 -34.94 4.78
CA SER A 3 19.45 -34.16 5.99
C SER A 3 19.76 -32.67 5.75
N ARG A 4 20.14 -32.26 4.53
CA ARG A 4 20.54 -30.85 4.26
C ARG A 4 19.36 -29.91 4.03
N PHE A 5 18.23 -30.43 3.54
CA PHE A 5 17.00 -29.64 3.34
C PHE A 5 16.28 -29.33 4.66
N ALA A 6 16.31 -30.25 5.61
CA ALA A 6 15.68 -30.06 6.93
C ALA A 6 16.38 -28.95 7.74
N ALA A 7 17.71 -28.86 7.66
CA ALA A 7 18.47 -27.82 8.35
C ALA A 7 18.23 -26.41 7.75
N ALA A 8 18.09 -26.30 6.41
CA ALA A 8 17.83 -25.03 5.74
C ALA A 8 16.42 -24.47 6.05
N VAL A 9 15.42 -25.35 6.16
CA VAL A 9 14.03 -24.95 6.52
C VAL A 9 13.96 -24.49 8.00
N ALA A 10 14.70 -25.14 8.90
CA ALA A 10 14.73 -24.74 10.31
C ALA A 10 15.39 -23.37 10.53
N LEU A 11 16.44 -23.03 9.76
CA LEU A 11 17.07 -21.70 9.84
C LEU A 11 16.15 -20.58 9.29
N ALA A 12 15.35 -20.87 8.25
CA ALA A 12 14.42 -19.89 7.68
C ALA A 12 13.27 -19.52 8.64
N LEU A 13 12.87 -20.43 9.52
CA LEU A 13 11.82 -20.19 10.52
C LEU A 13 12.30 -19.33 11.71
N LEU A 14 13.61 -19.29 11.98
CA LEU A 14 14.19 -18.46 13.05
C LEU A 14 14.37 -16.99 12.65
N ALA A 15 14.40 -16.67 11.35
CA ALA A 15 14.58 -15.30 10.87
C ALA A 15 13.34 -14.39 11.08
N GLY A 16 12.18 -14.95 11.45
CA GLY A 16 10.94 -14.21 11.69
C GLY A 16 10.71 -13.77 13.15
N CYS A 17 11.56 -14.17 14.08
CA CYS A 17 11.35 -13.97 15.53
C CYS A 17 12.11 -12.75 16.11
N GLY A 18 12.54 -11.80 15.28
CA GLY A 18 13.21 -10.58 15.76
C GLY A 18 12.28 -9.63 16.52
N PRO A 19 12.84 -8.74 17.37
CA PRO A 19 12.07 -7.76 18.10
C PRO A 19 11.36 -6.79 17.13
N ARG A 20 10.09 -6.53 17.41
CA ARG A 20 9.28 -5.59 16.63
C ARG A 20 9.10 -4.31 17.41
N TYR A 21 9.49 -3.19 16.80
CA TYR A 21 9.36 -1.86 17.36
C TYR A 21 8.22 -1.09 16.68
N GLN A 22 7.52 -0.29 17.48
CA GLN A 22 6.50 0.63 17.00
C GLN A 22 6.76 2.01 17.57
N THR A 23 6.68 3.03 16.70
CA THR A 23 6.80 4.42 17.11
C THR A 23 5.41 5.00 17.36
N PHE A 24 5.25 5.59 18.53
CA PHE A 24 4.05 6.31 18.96
C PHE A 24 4.33 7.80 18.93
N THR A 25 3.36 8.56 18.44
CA THR A 25 3.44 10.03 18.40
C THR A 25 2.55 10.59 19.48
N SER A 26 3.11 11.46 20.32
CA SER A 26 2.40 12.19 21.37
C SER A 26 2.38 13.68 21.03
N TYR A 27 1.26 14.33 21.31
CA TYR A 27 1.05 15.74 21.02
C TYR A 27 0.74 16.50 22.30
N ALA A 28 1.52 17.55 22.60
CA ALA A 28 1.23 18.51 23.65
C ALA A 28 0.79 19.84 23.02
N PRO A 29 -0.43 20.33 23.32
CA PRO A 29 -0.96 21.54 22.67
C PRO A 29 -0.25 22.79 23.18
N PRO A 30 -0.24 23.89 22.38
CA PRO A 30 0.24 25.20 22.84
C PRO A 30 -0.62 25.73 23.98
N GLN A 31 -0.03 26.53 24.84
CA GLN A 31 -0.69 27.07 26.03
C GLN A 31 -1.59 28.29 25.71
N ASP A 32 -1.29 29.01 24.63
CA ASP A 32 -2.01 30.22 24.22
C ASP A 32 -3.18 29.95 23.26
N ASP A 33 -4.13 30.86 23.24
CA ASP A 33 -5.33 30.75 22.41
C ASP A 33 -5.03 30.83 20.91
N ALA A 34 -4.05 31.66 20.52
CA ALA A 34 -3.65 31.82 19.13
C ALA A 34 -3.09 30.48 18.57
N GLY A 35 -2.23 29.81 19.34
CA GLY A 35 -1.72 28.50 18.98
C GLY A 35 -2.83 27.45 18.87
N ARG A 36 -3.82 27.47 19.78
CA ARG A 36 -4.98 26.56 19.70
C ARG A 36 -5.84 26.78 18.46
N GLN A 37 -6.07 28.04 18.05
CA GLN A 37 -6.75 28.36 16.80
C GLN A 37 -5.93 27.87 15.57
N CYS A 38 -4.62 28.06 15.58
CA CYS A 38 -3.73 27.55 14.55
C CYS A 38 -3.85 26.02 14.41
N LEU A 39 -3.90 25.29 15.52
CA LEU A 39 -4.09 23.82 15.51
C LEU A 39 -5.38 23.37 14.83
N ALA A 40 -6.47 24.12 14.97
CA ALA A 40 -7.72 23.79 14.27
C ALA A 40 -7.54 23.82 12.75
N GLN A 41 -6.73 24.75 12.23
CA GLN A 41 -6.39 24.81 10.81
C GLN A 41 -5.51 23.61 10.39
N CYS A 42 -4.54 23.20 11.21
CA CYS A 42 -3.70 22.03 10.95
C CYS A 42 -4.53 20.75 10.85
N LEU A 43 -5.54 20.57 11.73
CA LEU A 43 -6.45 19.44 11.67
C LEU A 43 -7.30 19.44 10.38
N GLY A 44 -7.82 20.61 9.99
CA GLY A 44 -8.54 20.77 8.72
C GLY A 44 -7.67 20.43 7.51
N SER A 45 -6.44 20.93 7.46
CA SER A 45 -5.49 20.62 6.38
C SER A 45 -5.14 19.14 6.31
N ARG A 46 -4.92 18.48 7.45
CA ARG A 46 -4.70 17.04 7.52
C ARG A 46 -5.87 16.26 6.95
N GLN A 47 -7.11 16.64 7.33
CA GLN A 47 -8.30 15.97 6.83
C GLN A 47 -8.44 16.12 5.30
N LEU A 48 -8.20 17.32 4.76
CA LEU A 48 -8.23 17.55 3.30
C LEU A 48 -7.13 16.76 2.58
N CYS A 49 -5.92 16.69 3.13
CA CYS A 49 -4.84 15.89 2.60
C CYS A 49 -5.24 14.40 2.50
N ARG A 50 -5.81 13.83 3.57
CA ARG A 50 -6.27 12.43 3.59
C ARG A 50 -7.40 12.17 2.61
N GLN A 51 -8.36 13.09 2.49
CA GLN A 51 -9.43 12.98 1.50
C GLN A 51 -8.86 12.98 0.08
N GLY A 52 -7.93 13.88 -0.23
CA GLY A 52 -7.23 13.91 -1.51
C GLY A 52 -6.49 12.59 -1.81
N ALA A 53 -5.77 12.05 -0.83
CA ALA A 53 -5.09 10.75 -0.96
C ALA A 53 -6.07 9.61 -1.23
N GLN A 54 -7.24 9.60 -0.59
CA GLN A 54 -8.29 8.59 -0.82
C GLN A 54 -8.85 8.67 -2.24
N VAL A 55 -9.18 9.88 -2.73
CA VAL A 55 -9.66 10.10 -4.10
C VAL A 55 -8.62 9.63 -5.11
N HIS A 56 -7.36 10.02 -4.94
CA HIS A 56 -6.28 9.58 -5.82
C HIS A 56 -6.13 8.04 -5.82
N THR A 57 -6.23 7.40 -4.66
CA THR A 57 -6.17 5.93 -4.55
C THR A 57 -7.34 5.26 -5.29
N GLN A 58 -8.55 5.80 -5.19
CA GLN A 58 -9.71 5.29 -5.93
C GLN A 58 -9.52 5.41 -7.44
N GLN A 59 -9.02 6.55 -7.92
CA GLN A 59 -8.71 6.76 -9.35
C GLN A 59 -7.65 5.78 -9.84
N CYS A 60 -6.58 5.57 -9.05
CA CYS A 60 -5.55 4.59 -9.38
C CYS A 60 -6.14 3.18 -9.51
N ARG A 61 -6.99 2.76 -8.57
CA ARG A 61 -7.64 1.43 -8.59
C ARG A 61 -8.57 1.27 -9.78
N LEU A 62 -9.36 2.29 -10.12
CA LEU A 62 -10.20 2.28 -11.32
C LEU A 62 -9.35 2.14 -12.59
N GLY A 63 -8.22 2.84 -12.67
CA GLY A 63 -7.27 2.70 -13.77
C GLY A 63 -6.72 1.28 -13.89
N ALA A 64 -6.33 0.64 -12.77
CA ALA A 64 -5.87 -0.73 -12.75
C ALA A 64 -6.95 -1.73 -13.19
N GLN A 65 -8.21 -1.52 -12.78
CA GLN A 65 -9.35 -2.33 -13.22
C GLN A 65 -9.57 -2.22 -14.73
N THR A 66 -9.59 -0.98 -15.24
CA THR A 66 -9.75 -0.72 -16.69
C THR A 66 -8.64 -1.38 -17.49
N GLN A 67 -7.40 -1.28 -17.03
CA GLN A 67 -6.25 -1.90 -17.69
C GLN A 67 -6.37 -3.43 -17.73
N ALA A 68 -6.78 -4.07 -16.63
CA ALA A 68 -7.02 -5.51 -16.59
C ALA A 68 -8.16 -5.94 -17.53
N GLN A 69 -9.24 -5.15 -17.63
CA GLN A 69 -10.34 -5.42 -18.53
C GLN A 69 -9.90 -5.32 -20.00
N ILE A 70 -9.15 -4.29 -20.36
CA ILE A 70 -8.62 -4.12 -21.72
C ILE A 70 -7.72 -5.30 -22.10
N GLU A 71 -6.85 -5.72 -21.19
CA GLU A 71 -5.97 -6.87 -21.42
C GLU A 71 -6.77 -8.18 -21.60
N ASN A 72 -7.81 -8.39 -20.81
CA ASN A 72 -8.69 -9.55 -20.94
C ASN A 72 -9.42 -9.58 -22.28
N ILE A 73 -9.92 -8.43 -22.73
CA ILE A 73 -10.58 -8.30 -24.05
C ILE A 73 -9.57 -8.59 -25.17
N ARG A 74 -8.36 -8.05 -25.08
CA ARG A 74 -7.29 -8.30 -26.06
C ARG A 74 -6.96 -9.79 -26.17
N ARG A 75 -6.73 -10.46 -25.04
CA ARG A 75 -6.42 -11.91 -25.00
C ARG A 75 -7.56 -12.75 -25.57
N LEU A 76 -8.81 -12.36 -25.29
CA LEU A 76 -9.97 -13.07 -25.84
C LEU A 76 -10.07 -12.90 -27.37
N ALA A 77 -9.82 -11.70 -27.87
CA ALA A 77 -9.82 -11.44 -29.31
C ALA A 77 -8.71 -12.23 -30.03
N GLU A 78 -7.49 -12.23 -29.48
CA GLU A 78 -6.37 -13.01 -30.00
C GLU A 78 -6.70 -14.53 -30.03
N TYR A 79 -7.30 -15.04 -28.94
CA TYR A 79 -7.75 -16.42 -28.85
C TYR A 79 -8.78 -16.77 -29.94
N GLN A 80 -9.77 -15.90 -30.19
CA GLN A 80 -10.78 -16.13 -31.22
C GLN A 80 -10.15 -16.18 -32.62
N LEU A 81 -9.21 -15.28 -32.92
CA LEU A 81 -8.48 -15.30 -34.19
C LEU A 81 -7.66 -16.59 -34.37
N GLU A 82 -7.00 -17.04 -33.32
CA GLU A 82 -6.23 -18.28 -33.34
C GLU A 82 -7.15 -19.52 -33.54
N LEU A 83 -8.30 -19.52 -32.87
CA LEU A 83 -9.31 -20.58 -33.02
C LEU A 83 -9.77 -20.74 -34.47
N VAL A 84 -10.09 -19.62 -35.14
CA VAL A 84 -10.47 -19.62 -36.57
C VAL A 84 -9.32 -20.13 -37.44
N ARG A 85 -8.08 -19.70 -37.15
CA ARG A 85 -6.89 -20.15 -37.90
C ARG A 85 -6.63 -21.65 -37.74
N SER A 86 -6.77 -22.15 -36.48
CA SER A 86 -6.58 -23.57 -36.17
C SER A 86 -7.62 -24.43 -36.88
N HIS A 87 -8.88 -24.01 -36.85
CA HIS A 87 -9.97 -24.71 -37.53
C HIS A 87 -9.72 -24.80 -39.05
N ARG A 88 -9.31 -23.69 -39.71
CA ARG A 88 -8.98 -23.69 -41.12
C ARG A 88 -7.82 -24.60 -41.49
N LYS A 89 -6.88 -24.80 -40.58
CA LYS A 89 -5.68 -25.63 -40.82
C LYS A 89 -5.83 -27.07 -40.30
N GLY A 90 -7.00 -27.47 -39.82
CA GLY A 90 -7.22 -28.81 -39.24
C GLY A 90 -6.33 -29.09 -38.00
N ARG A 91 -5.91 -28.05 -37.27
CA ARG A 91 -5.08 -28.17 -36.06
C ARG A 91 -5.95 -28.21 -34.80
N LYS A 92 -5.36 -28.72 -33.71
CA LYS A 92 -5.99 -28.68 -32.40
C LYS A 92 -6.33 -27.23 -32.00
N ALA A 93 -7.50 -27.03 -31.38
CA ALA A 93 -7.91 -25.74 -30.87
C ALA A 93 -6.90 -25.22 -29.83
N PRO A 94 -6.60 -23.93 -29.79
CA PRO A 94 -5.76 -23.33 -28.76
C PRO A 94 -6.42 -23.41 -27.39
N GLU A 95 -5.61 -23.35 -26.34
CA GLU A 95 -6.09 -23.28 -24.97
C GLU A 95 -6.69 -21.89 -24.70
N ARG A 96 -7.81 -21.88 -23.96
CA ARG A 96 -8.48 -20.63 -23.59
C ARG A 96 -7.61 -19.82 -22.63
N PRO A 97 -7.37 -18.51 -22.89
CA PRO A 97 -6.56 -17.70 -21.99
C PRO A 97 -7.22 -17.53 -20.63
N GLY A 98 -6.39 -17.55 -19.58
CA GLY A 98 -6.81 -17.17 -18.25
C GLY A 98 -7.13 -15.67 -18.14
N THR A 99 -7.92 -15.30 -17.15
CA THR A 99 -8.25 -13.91 -16.86
C THR A 99 -7.12 -13.23 -16.07
N VAL A 100 -6.82 -11.98 -16.43
CA VAL A 100 -5.90 -11.10 -15.68
C VAL A 100 -6.71 -10.36 -14.63
N SER A 101 -6.28 -10.46 -13.37
CA SER A 101 -6.83 -9.67 -12.28
C SER A 101 -6.13 -8.30 -12.19
N PRO A 102 -6.82 -7.24 -11.71
CA PRO A 102 -6.19 -5.96 -11.48
C PRO A 102 -5.05 -6.06 -10.45
N ASP A 103 -3.92 -5.44 -10.73
CA ASP A 103 -2.83 -5.29 -9.77
C ASP A 103 -2.96 -3.94 -9.06
N TYR A 104 -3.22 -3.98 -7.75
CA TYR A 104 -3.34 -2.81 -6.89
C TYR A 104 -2.06 -2.49 -6.09
N GLY A 105 -0.96 -3.24 -6.29
CA GLY A 105 0.27 -3.10 -5.52
C GLY A 105 0.79 -1.67 -5.53
N ARG A 106 0.89 -1.06 -6.73
CA ARG A 106 1.31 0.33 -6.88
C ARG A 106 0.36 1.30 -6.17
N CYS A 107 -0.94 1.16 -6.36
CA CYS A 107 -1.94 2.05 -5.75
C CYS A 107 -1.91 2.00 -4.22
N ASN A 108 -1.69 0.82 -3.65
CA ASN A 108 -1.56 0.65 -2.20
C ASN A 108 -0.27 1.28 -1.67
N GLY A 109 0.84 1.17 -2.42
CA GLY A 109 2.10 1.83 -2.09
C GLY A 109 2.00 3.36 -2.11
N GLU A 110 1.39 3.92 -3.15
CA GLU A 110 1.13 5.36 -3.27
C GLU A 110 0.20 5.87 -2.16
N ALA A 111 -0.86 5.12 -1.83
CA ALA A 111 -1.76 5.45 -0.73
C ALA A 111 -1.04 5.50 0.62
N ALA A 112 -0.20 4.51 0.90
CA ALA A 112 0.58 4.47 2.14
C ALA A 112 1.61 5.61 2.21
N ALA A 113 2.21 5.98 1.09
CA ALA A 113 3.14 7.11 1.01
C ALA A 113 2.42 8.45 1.25
N ALA A 114 1.26 8.66 0.62
CA ALA A 114 0.46 9.86 0.80
C ALA A 114 -0.05 10.01 2.25
N GLU A 115 -0.50 8.92 2.88
CA GLU A 115 -0.94 8.95 4.27
C GLU A 115 0.21 9.32 5.22
N ARG A 116 1.43 8.79 4.99
CA ARG A 116 2.62 9.19 5.76
C ARG A 116 2.94 10.66 5.56
N GLN A 117 2.88 11.17 4.32
CA GLN A 117 3.14 12.58 4.02
C GLN A 117 2.14 13.49 4.72
N CYS A 118 0.83 13.17 4.68
CA CYS A 118 -0.19 13.92 5.43
C CYS A 118 0.08 13.93 6.94
N GLY A 119 0.66 12.87 7.48
CA GLY A 119 1.12 12.81 8.88
C GLY A 119 2.27 13.77 9.15
N VAL A 120 3.31 13.73 8.33
CA VAL A 120 4.50 14.62 8.44
C VAL A 120 4.10 16.09 8.34
N ASP A 121 3.27 16.43 7.35
CA ASP A 121 2.80 17.81 7.14
C ASP A 121 1.97 18.31 8.34
N HIS A 122 1.15 17.45 8.92
CA HIS A 122 0.40 17.75 10.14
C HIS A 122 1.33 17.98 11.33
N ASP A 123 2.33 17.13 11.54
CA ASP A 123 3.26 17.25 12.66
C ASP A 123 4.07 18.55 12.56
N LEU A 124 4.50 18.90 11.36
CA LEU A 124 5.18 20.19 11.08
C LEU A 124 4.25 21.38 11.36
N CYS A 125 3.00 21.32 10.87
CA CYS A 125 2.01 22.36 11.13
C CYS A 125 1.78 22.52 12.63
N TYR A 126 1.65 21.41 13.36
CA TYR A 126 1.45 21.37 14.80
C TYR A 126 2.58 22.07 15.57
N GLN A 127 3.83 21.81 15.20
CA GLN A 127 5.01 22.45 15.77
C GLN A 127 5.05 23.95 15.45
N ASN A 128 4.72 24.33 14.21
CA ASN A 128 4.67 25.73 13.80
C ASN A 128 3.61 26.54 14.58
N CYS A 129 2.57 25.88 15.07
CA CYS A 129 1.56 26.48 15.94
C CYS A 129 1.98 26.55 17.43
N GLY A 130 3.23 26.22 17.75
CA GLY A 130 3.75 26.22 19.13
C GLY A 130 3.42 24.97 19.94
N GLY A 131 2.86 23.92 19.30
CA GLY A 131 2.68 22.63 19.92
C GLY A 131 3.96 21.79 19.93
N GLN A 132 4.01 20.76 20.76
CA GLN A 132 5.14 19.82 20.79
C GLN A 132 4.71 18.46 20.25
N VAL A 133 5.56 17.89 19.39
CA VAL A 133 5.38 16.54 18.84
C VAL A 133 6.55 15.67 19.34
N THR A 134 6.25 14.59 20.06
CA THR A 134 7.24 13.68 20.59
C THR A 134 7.04 12.29 20.02
N TYR A 135 8.10 11.69 19.53
CA TYR A 135 8.10 10.32 19.02
C TYR A 135 8.78 9.39 20.03
N THR A 136 8.07 8.35 20.44
CA THR A 136 8.60 7.35 21.38
C THR A 136 8.51 5.97 20.73
N THR A 137 9.63 5.28 20.62
CA THR A 137 9.68 3.95 20.03
C THR A 137 9.71 2.90 21.14
N HIS A 138 8.73 2.00 21.13
CA HIS A 138 8.65 0.88 22.06
C HIS A 138 8.72 -0.43 21.29
N CYS A 139 9.36 -1.41 21.92
CA CYS A 139 9.26 -2.78 21.44
C CYS A 139 7.85 -3.31 21.79
N VAL A 140 7.15 -3.87 20.79
CA VAL A 140 5.76 -4.34 20.94
C VAL A 140 5.62 -5.86 20.82
N ALA A 141 6.65 -6.54 20.31
CA ALA A 141 6.67 -8.00 20.24
C ALA A 141 8.11 -8.52 20.18
N ASN A 142 8.33 -9.69 20.77
CA ASN A 142 9.62 -10.38 20.85
C ASN A 142 10.76 -9.49 21.40
N CYS A 143 10.46 -8.77 22.49
CA CYS A 143 11.34 -7.75 23.06
C CYS A 143 12.43 -8.31 23.98
N GLU A 144 12.40 -9.57 24.30
CA GLU A 144 13.41 -10.21 25.13
C GLU A 144 14.65 -10.54 24.29
N GLY A 145 15.71 -9.81 24.55
CA GLY A 145 17.07 -10.08 24.13
C GLY A 145 17.93 -10.31 25.35
#